data_8774d20bd216e5d05faf4069c12b1da7
#
_entry.id   8774d20bd216e5d05faf4069c12b1da7
#
_cell.length_a   1.000
_cell.length_b   1.000
_cell.length_c   1.000
_cell.angle_alpha   90.00
_cell.angle_beta   90.00
_cell.angle_gamma   90.00
#
_symmetry.space_group_name_H-M   'P 1'
#
loop_
_entity.id
_entity.type
_entity.pdbx_description
1 polymer ?
#
loop_
_entity_poly.entity_id
_entity_poly.type
_entity_poly.pdbx_seq_one_letter_code
_entity_poly.pdbx_strand_id
1 'polypeptide(L)'
;MPSINSNTGAMFSVNSARQTDRDMATAMKRLSTGDRITNAGDDAAGAAISDRMLSQVKGLEQSVRNAGDVISMAQVSEGALGAVSYTHLTLPTKRIV
;
A
#
# COMPACT_ATOMS: atom_id res chain seq x y z
N MET A 1 55.53 -3.25 -14.98
CA MET A 1 56.13 -2.97 -16.30
C MET A 1 55.30 -1.86 -16.95
N PRO A 2 55.92 -0.77 -17.39
CA PRO A 2 55.17 0.25 -18.12
C PRO A 2 54.82 -0.32 -19.50
N SER A 3 53.54 -0.39 -19.84
CA SER A 3 53.10 -0.84 -21.16
C SER A 3 52.77 0.36 -22.03
N ILE A 4 53.29 0.36 -23.25
CA ILE A 4 53.18 1.48 -24.19
C ILE A 4 51.75 1.50 -24.83
N ASN A 5 51.09 0.35 -24.93
CA ASN A 5 49.78 0.19 -25.61
C ASN A 5 48.58 0.08 -24.69
N SER A 6 48.75 0.19 -23.36
CA SER A 6 47.66 0.15 -22.41
C SER A 6 47.84 1.23 -21.34
N ASN A 7 46.88 2.14 -21.25
CA ASN A 7 46.86 3.14 -20.21
C ASN A 7 45.84 2.72 -19.12
N THR A 8 46.36 1.99 -18.13
CA THR A 8 45.55 1.49 -17.02
C THR A 8 44.92 2.59 -16.19
N GLY A 9 45.59 3.75 -16.06
CA GLY A 9 45.06 4.92 -15.37
C GLY A 9 43.85 5.53 -16.11
N ALA A 10 43.94 5.63 -17.43
CA ALA A 10 42.80 6.09 -18.23
C ALA A 10 41.61 5.12 -18.18
N MET A 11 41.90 3.80 -18.27
CA MET A 11 40.83 2.78 -18.15
C MET A 11 40.17 2.79 -16.77
N PHE A 12 40.93 2.98 -15.71
CA PHE A 12 40.39 3.15 -14.35
C PHE A 12 39.48 4.38 -14.25
N SER A 13 39.93 5.52 -14.80
CA SER A 13 39.17 6.76 -14.80
C SER A 13 37.83 6.61 -15.57
N VAL A 14 37.86 5.97 -16.74
CA VAL A 14 36.68 5.69 -17.55
C VAL A 14 35.70 4.75 -16.82
N ASN A 15 36.23 3.71 -16.18
CA ASN A 15 35.39 2.80 -15.40
C ASN A 15 34.75 3.52 -14.16
N SER A 16 35.50 4.36 -13.48
CA SER A 16 35.00 5.16 -12.37
C SER A 16 33.92 6.14 -12.84
N ALA A 17 34.10 6.81 -13.97
CA ALA A 17 33.12 7.68 -14.56
C ALA A 17 31.82 6.91 -14.91
N ARG A 18 31.94 5.76 -15.54
CA ARG A 18 30.77 4.90 -15.87
C ARG A 18 30.03 4.41 -14.62
N GLN A 19 30.73 4.15 -13.53
CA GLN A 19 30.10 3.78 -12.26
C GLN A 19 29.32 4.95 -11.68
N THR A 20 29.93 6.14 -11.68
CA THR A 20 29.27 7.37 -11.21
C THR A 20 28.03 7.69 -12.04
N ASP A 21 28.08 7.52 -13.36
CA ASP A 21 26.92 7.72 -14.24
C ASP A 21 25.77 6.75 -13.91
N ARG A 22 26.07 5.48 -13.62
CA ARG A 22 25.07 4.48 -13.21
C ARG A 22 24.45 4.83 -11.86
N ASP A 23 25.27 5.24 -10.90
CA ASP A 23 24.81 5.63 -9.56
C ASP A 23 23.95 6.88 -9.63
N MET A 24 24.34 7.85 -10.48
CA MET A 24 23.55 9.06 -10.73
C MET A 24 22.20 8.72 -11.38
N ALA A 25 22.18 7.87 -12.41
CA ALA A 25 20.95 7.44 -13.05
C ALA A 25 20.00 6.73 -12.06
N THR A 26 20.54 5.90 -11.19
CA THR A 26 19.78 5.22 -10.13
C THR A 26 19.23 6.22 -9.12
N ALA A 27 20.04 7.19 -8.68
CA ALA A 27 19.62 8.23 -7.75
C ALA A 27 18.53 9.13 -8.36
N MET A 28 18.68 9.52 -9.62
CA MET A 28 17.68 10.29 -10.35
C MET A 28 16.35 9.55 -10.48
N LYS A 29 16.40 8.25 -10.75
CA LYS A 29 15.22 7.40 -10.84
C LYS A 29 14.50 7.31 -9.50
N ARG A 30 15.22 7.07 -8.40
CA ARG A 30 14.67 7.04 -7.04
C ARG A 30 14.07 8.38 -6.63
N LEU A 31 14.71 9.48 -7.00
CA LEU A 31 14.21 10.81 -6.72
C LEU A 31 12.93 11.12 -7.50
N SER A 32 12.85 10.69 -8.74
CA SER A 32 11.68 10.88 -9.60
C SER A 32 10.47 10.05 -9.15
N THR A 33 10.68 8.82 -8.72
CA THR A 33 9.60 7.93 -8.24
C THR A 33 9.23 8.16 -6.79
N GLY A 34 10.14 8.71 -5.99
CA GLY A 34 10.01 8.82 -4.54
C GLY A 34 10.25 7.50 -3.78
N ASP A 35 10.47 6.40 -4.51
CA ASP A 35 10.64 5.08 -3.95
C ASP A 35 12.11 4.63 -3.99
N ARG A 36 12.57 4.00 -2.93
CA ARG A 36 13.92 3.43 -2.85
C ARG A 36 14.07 2.18 -3.73
N ILE A 37 13.01 1.38 -3.81
CA ILE A 37 12.94 0.15 -4.59
C ILE A 37 11.99 0.40 -5.76
N THR A 38 12.55 0.59 -6.95
CA THR A 38 11.78 0.85 -8.16
C THR A 38 11.58 -0.38 -9.03
N ASN A 39 12.49 -1.33 -8.93
CA ASN A 39 12.42 -2.60 -9.65
C ASN A 39 12.79 -3.76 -8.72
N ALA A 40 12.29 -4.96 -9.04
CA ALA A 40 12.69 -6.20 -8.35
C ALA A 40 14.20 -6.48 -8.44
N GLY A 41 14.89 -5.92 -9.45
CA GLY A 41 16.34 -5.99 -9.59
C GLY A 41 17.12 -5.17 -8.56
N ASP A 42 16.51 -4.15 -7.96
CA ASP A 42 17.16 -3.32 -6.94
C ASP A 42 17.22 -4.05 -5.58
N ASP A 43 16.14 -4.72 -5.22
CA ASP A 43 16.01 -5.56 -4.01
C ASP A 43 14.80 -6.48 -4.15
N ALA A 44 15.02 -7.71 -4.62
CA ALA A 44 13.95 -8.68 -4.84
C ALA A 44 13.25 -9.10 -3.55
N ALA A 45 14.00 -9.24 -2.45
CA ALA A 45 13.44 -9.61 -1.16
C ALA A 45 12.58 -8.48 -0.56
N GLY A 46 13.09 -7.24 -0.60
CA GLY A 46 12.37 -6.06 -0.16
C GLY A 46 11.12 -5.77 -0.97
N ALA A 47 11.16 -5.97 -2.29
CA ALA A 47 10.00 -5.83 -3.17
C ALA A 47 8.91 -6.85 -2.81
N ALA A 48 9.26 -8.12 -2.61
CA ALA A 48 8.32 -9.16 -2.23
C ALA A 48 7.66 -8.89 -0.87
N ILE A 49 8.42 -8.38 0.10
CA ILE A 49 7.89 -7.99 1.41
C ILE A 49 6.96 -6.78 1.28
N SER A 50 7.34 -5.78 0.48
CA SER A 50 6.54 -4.59 0.24
C SER A 50 5.19 -4.94 -0.40
N ASP A 51 5.18 -5.81 -1.41
CA ASP A 51 3.95 -6.28 -2.07
C ASP A 51 3.03 -7.05 -1.10
N ARG A 52 3.61 -7.88 -0.23
CA ARG A 52 2.85 -8.55 0.83
C ARG A 52 2.24 -7.57 1.81
N MET A 53 3.02 -6.60 2.27
CA MET A 53 2.53 -5.57 3.19
C MET A 53 1.43 -4.72 2.55
N LEU A 54 1.61 -4.33 1.28
CA LEU A 54 0.60 -3.58 0.54
C LEU A 54 -0.72 -4.37 0.41
N SER A 55 -0.62 -5.67 0.13
CA SER A 55 -1.79 -6.56 0.09
C SER A 55 -2.49 -6.63 1.45
N GLN A 56 -1.74 -6.74 2.56
CA GLN A 56 -2.30 -6.73 3.91
C GLN A 56 -2.95 -5.39 4.26
N VAL A 57 -2.32 -4.27 3.92
CA VAL A 57 -2.88 -2.93 4.15
C VAL A 57 -4.20 -2.77 3.41
N LYS A 58 -4.25 -3.15 2.12
CA LYS A 58 -5.50 -3.12 1.35
C LYS A 58 -6.59 -4.02 1.94
N GLY A 59 -6.21 -5.19 2.46
CA GLY A 59 -7.13 -6.07 3.16
C GLY A 59 -7.68 -5.46 4.45
N LEU A 60 -6.83 -4.80 5.23
CA LEU A 60 -7.25 -4.09 6.45
C LEU A 60 -8.16 -2.89 6.13
N GLU A 61 -7.83 -2.12 5.12
CA GLU A 61 -8.70 -1.02 4.66
C GLU A 61 -10.07 -1.52 4.23
N GLN A 62 -10.14 -2.65 3.53
CA GLN A 62 -11.42 -3.27 3.18
C GLN A 62 -12.16 -3.77 4.42
N SER A 63 -11.46 -4.32 5.40
CA SER A 63 -12.06 -4.75 6.67
C SER A 63 -12.67 -3.60 7.44
N VAL A 64 -12.01 -2.43 7.45
CA VAL A 64 -12.55 -1.20 8.08
C VAL A 64 -13.82 -0.75 7.36
N ARG A 65 -13.83 -0.75 6.02
CA ARG A 65 -15.05 -0.44 5.26
C ARG A 65 -16.18 -1.43 5.56
N ASN A 66 -15.89 -2.71 5.57
CA ASN A 66 -16.88 -3.75 5.89
C ASN A 66 -17.43 -3.59 7.32
N ALA A 67 -16.60 -3.22 8.29
CA ALA A 67 -17.05 -2.93 9.65
C ALA A 67 -18.00 -1.72 9.67
N GLY A 68 -17.73 -0.67 8.90
CA GLY A 68 -18.63 0.46 8.73
C GLY A 68 -19.97 0.06 8.14
N ASP A 69 -19.96 -0.81 7.14
CA ASP A 69 -21.20 -1.32 6.51
C ASP A 69 -22.02 -2.15 7.50
N VAL A 70 -21.37 -2.98 8.31
CA VAL A 70 -22.04 -3.77 9.38
C VAL A 70 -22.67 -2.85 10.44
N ILE A 71 -21.98 -1.80 10.85
CA ILE A 71 -22.53 -0.80 11.79
C ILE A 71 -23.78 -0.13 11.18
N SER A 72 -23.71 0.26 9.91
CA SER A 72 -24.84 0.87 9.21
C SER A 72 -26.03 -0.08 9.12
N MET A 73 -25.78 -1.37 8.82
CA MET A 73 -26.83 -2.40 8.80
C MET A 73 -27.43 -2.63 10.19
N ALA A 74 -26.62 -2.63 11.24
CA ALA A 74 -27.10 -2.75 12.62
C ALA A 74 -27.99 -1.57 13.01
N GLN A 75 -27.64 -0.35 12.63
CA GLN A 75 -28.46 0.85 12.88
C GLN A 75 -29.82 0.79 12.16
N VAL A 76 -29.84 0.33 10.91
CA VAL A 76 -31.09 0.12 10.17
C VAL A 76 -31.97 -0.94 10.86
N SER A 77 -31.35 -2.04 11.31
CA SER A 77 -32.05 -3.10 12.01
C SER A 77 -32.61 -2.63 13.36
N GLU A 78 -31.84 -1.83 14.09
CA GLU A 78 -32.28 -1.21 15.34
C GLU A 78 -33.49 -0.28 15.12
N GLY A 79 -33.45 0.55 14.08
CA GLY A 79 -34.55 1.41 13.70
C GLY A 79 -35.83 0.63 13.34
N ALA A 80 -35.67 -0.46 12.57
CA ALA A 80 -36.79 -1.33 12.21
C ALA A 80 -37.38 -2.03 13.43
N LEU A 81 -36.56 -2.56 14.33
CA LEU A 81 -37.01 -3.18 15.58
C LEU A 81 -37.70 -2.18 16.52
N GLY A 82 -37.17 -0.94 16.55
CA GLY A 82 -37.83 0.15 17.30
C GLY A 82 -39.23 0.46 16.78
N ALA A 83 -39.41 0.52 15.47
CA ALA A 83 -40.72 0.74 14.85
C ALA A 83 -41.68 -0.43 15.13
N VAL A 84 -41.21 -1.68 15.01
CA VAL A 84 -42.02 -2.86 15.33
C VAL A 84 -42.42 -2.88 16.81
N SER A 85 -41.50 -2.57 17.72
CA SER A 85 -41.76 -2.49 19.16
C SER A 85 -42.79 -1.42 19.48
N TYR A 86 -42.72 -0.26 18.84
CA TYR A 86 -43.71 0.79 19.02
C TYR A 86 -45.11 0.36 18.57
N THR A 87 -45.25 -0.25 17.40
CA THR A 87 -46.54 -0.73 16.91
C THR A 87 -47.09 -1.88 17.76
N HIS A 88 -46.21 -2.77 18.23
CA HIS A 88 -46.61 -3.85 19.13
C HIS A 88 -47.10 -3.37 20.48
N LEU A 89 -46.50 -2.33 21.06
CA LEU A 89 -46.91 -1.73 22.34
C LEU A 89 -48.23 -0.98 22.22
N THR A 90 -48.53 -0.34 21.09
CA THR A 90 -49.76 0.42 20.87
C THR A 90 -50.96 -0.46 20.53
N LEU A 91 -50.77 -1.66 20.03
CA LEU A 91 -51.84 -2.63 19.71
C LEU A 91 -52.70 -3.05 20.91
N PRO A 92 -52.15 -3.35 22.12
CA PRO A 92 -52.96 -3.69 23.30
C PRO A 92 -53.85 -2.55 23.80
N THR A 93 -53.46 -1.30 23.69
CA THR A 93 -54.21 -0.12 24.11
C THR A 93 -55.45 0.10 23.24
N LYS A 94 -55.44 -0.27 21.98
CA LYS A 94 -56.62 -0.22 21.10
C LYS A 94 -57.63 -1.36 21.36
N ARG A 95 -57.22 -2.43 22.00
CA ARG A 95 -58.08 -3.60 22.25
C ARG A 95 -58.86 -3.49 23.56
N ILE A 96 -58.51 -2.55 24.44
CA ILE A 96 -59.16 -2.33 25.74
C ILE A 96 -60.30 -1.32 25.62
N VAL A 97 -60.38 -0.60 24.51
CA VAL A 97 -61.45 0.32 24.17
C VAL A 97 -62.42 -0.32 23.19
#